data_be602990a4b289385a6d7b699185b730
#
_entry.id   be602990a4b289385a6d7b699185b730
#
_cell.length_a   1.000
_cell.length_b   1.000
_cell.length_c   1.000
_cell.angle_alpha   90.00
_cell.angle_beta   90.00
_cell.angle_gamma   90.00
#
_symmetry.space_group_name_H-M   'P 1'
#
loop_
_entity.id
_entity.type
_entity.pdbx_description
1 polymer ?
#
loop_
_entity_poly.entity_id
_entity_poly.type
_entity_poly.pdbx_seq_one_letter_code
_entity_poly.pdbx_strand_id
1 'polypeptide(L)'
;WQFWIDRGGTFTDIVGRRPDGGLETLKLLSEDPGRYDDAAVEGVRRLLGLDPGERIPEGAIAAVKMGTTVATNALLERKGARTLLVITRGFGDLLRIGYQTRPGLFDLHVRLPEPLYERVAEAPERVAADGTVIEPLDEAAMAHALADARAEGIEAVAVALMHGHRFSDHEARIGALAREAGFGQVTLSHEASPLTRLVARGDTAVVDAYLSPVLRRYVRQVADALEAGRGGVGALMFMQSSGGLTDATLFEGRDAILSGPAGGVVGAVRSAGAAGEDRVIGFDMGGTST
;
A
#
# COMPACT_ATOMS: atom_id res chain seq x y z
N TRP A 1 27.98 -0.74 2.48
CA TRP A 1 27.19 0.45 2.18
C TRP A 1 25.85 0.47 2.90
N GLN A 2 25.28 1.67 3.06
CA GLN A 2 23.88 1.89 3.43
C GLN A 2 23.28 2.91 2.45
N PHE A 3 22.04 2.67 2.01
CA PHE A 3 21.38 3.55 1.07
C PHE A 3 20.08 4.10 1.63
N TRP A 4 19.80 5.38 1.36
CA TRP A 4 18.53 6.04 1.55
C TRP A 4 18.07 6.54 0.19
N ILE A 5 16.87 6.14 -0.20
CA ILE A 5 16.35 6.37 -1.55
C ILE A 5 14.97 6.99 -1.43
N ASP A 6 14.76 8.11 -2.08
CA ASP A 6 13.43 8.68 -2.29
C ASP A 6 13.06 8.55 -3.77
N ARG A 7 12.15 7.60 -4.04
CA ARG A 7 11.61 7.37 -5.39
C ARG A 7 10.35 8.20 -5.58
N GLY A 8 10.51 9.44 -6.06
CA GLY A 8 9.42 10.29 -6.48
C GLY A 8 8.83 9.91 -7.85
N GLY A 9 7.79 10.63 -8.29
CA GLY A 9 7.16 10.41 -9.60
C GLY A 9 8.05 10.79 -10.78
N THR A 10 8.89 11.81 -10.64
CA THR A 10 9.75 12.34 -11.73
C THR A 10 11.23 12.01 -11.52
N PHE A 11 11.72 12.21 -10.32
CA PHE A 11 13.11 11.96 -9.97
C PHE A 11 13.22 11.01 -8.78
N THR A 12 14.31 10.25 -8.77
CA THR A 12 14.73 9.41 -7.66
C THR A 12 16.03 9.96 -7.10
N ASP A 13 16.03 10.33 -5.82
CA ASP A 13 17.17 10.81 -5.09
C ASP A 13 17.78 9.68 -4.26
N ILE A 14 19.08 9.46 -4.37
CA ILE A 14 19.81 8.38 -3.70
C ILE A 14 20.95 8.99 -2.88
N VAL A 15 21.03 8.61 -1.61
CA VAL A 15 22.15 8.89 -0.72
C VAL A 15 22.79 7.58 -0.32
N GLY A 16 24.05 7.37 -0.67
CA GLY A 16 24.85 6.21 -0.30
C GLY A 16 25.87 6.58 0.78
N ARG A 17 25.90 5.84 1.88
CA ARG A 17 26.95 5.92 2.87
C ARG A 17 27.92 4.75 2.71
N ARG A 18 29.19 5.09 2.44
CA ARG A 18 30.27 4.11 2.30
C ARG A 18 30.65 3.49 3.65
N PRO A 19 31.36 2.35 3.65
CA PRO A 19 31.89 1.74 4.88
C PRO A 19 32.82 2.63 5.66
N ASP A 20 33.56 3.53 4.98
CA ASP A 20 34.47 4.52 5.60
C ASP A 20 33.72 5.73 6.20
N GLY A 21 32.38 5.79 6.05
CA GLY A 21 31.54 6.88 6.53
C GLY A 21 31.32 8.00 5.51
N GLY A 22 31.99 8.00 4.36
CA GLY A 22 31.80 8.97 3.29
C GLY A 22 30.38 8.91 2.72
N LEU A 23 29.83 10.06 2.33
CA LEU A 23 28.51 10.18 1.70
C LEU A 23 28.65 10.46 0.22
N GLU A 24 27.87 9.78 -0.58
CA GLU A 24 27.71 10.02 -2.01
C GLU A 24 26.24 10.21 -2.34
N THR A 25 25.96 11.10 -3.29
CA THR A 25 24.59 11.40 -3.71
C THR A 25 24.45 11.23 -5.22
N LEU A 26 23.28 10.76 -5.64
CA LEU A 26 22.95 10.60 -7.04
C LEU A 26 21.47 10.93 -7.25
N LYS A 27 21.17 11.58 -8.39
CA LYS A 27 19.80 11.89 -8.81
C LYS A 27 19.57 11.35 -10.20
N LEU A 28 18.51 10.55 -10.37
CA LEU A 28 18.12 9.93 -11.63
C LEU A 28 16.68 10.30 -11.97
N LEU A 29 16.30 10.18 -13.24
CA LEU A 29 14.89 10.15 -13.61
C LEU A 29 14.27 8.87 -13.03
N SER A 30 13.06 8.95 -12.48
CA SER A 30 12.38 7.77 -11.93
C SER A 30 12.03 6.72 -13.00
N GLU A 31 11.85 7.18 -14.24
CA GLU A 31 11.56 6.36 -15.40
C GLU A 31 12.47 6.74 -16.57
N ASP A 32 13.29 5.82 -17.03
CA ASP A 32 14.12 5.93 -18.25
C ASP A 32 14.28 4.54 -18.88
N PRO A 33 13.20 4.00 -19.52
CA PRO A 33 13.14 2.61 -19.96
C PRO A 33 14.14 2.26 -21.07
N GLY A 34 14.82 3.27 -21.64
CA GLY A 34 15.92 3.05 -22.58
C GLY A 34 17.28 2.79 -21.93
N ARG A 35 17.40 3.01 -20.61
CA ARG A 35 18.67 2.92 -19.89
C ARG A 35 18.63 1.99 -18.69
N TYR A 36 17.51 1.94 -17.96
CA TYR A 36 17.33 1.10 -16.77
C TYR A 36 15.86 0.81 -16.51
N ASP A 37 15.58 -0.28 -15.81
CA ASP A 37 14.23 -0.71 -15.45
C ASP A 37 13.72 -0.02 -14.17
N ASP A 38 14.63 0.28 -13.23
CA ASP A 38 14.30 0.96 -11.97
C ASP A 38 15.44 1.87 -11.52
N ALA A 39 15.11 3.13 -11.24
CA ALA A 39 16.09 4.16 -10.87
C ALA A 39 16.77 3.90 -9.52
N ALA A 40 16.08 3.30 -8.55
CA ALA A 40 16.65 3.00 -7.24
C ALA A 40 17.71 1.91 -7.36
N VAL A 41 17.40 0.85 -8.10
CA VAL A 41 18.35 -0.24 -8.38
C VAL A 41 19.55 0.27 -9.16
N GLU A 42 19.31 1.04 -10.22
CA GLU A 42 20.36 1.63 -11.05
C GLU A 42 21.29 2.54 -10.23
N GLY A 43 20.72 3.39 -9.38
CA GLY A 43 21.52 4.28 -8.53
C GLY A 43 22.39 3.55 -7.52
N VAL A 44 21.88 2.50 -6.90
CA VAL A 44 22.67 1.62 -6.01
C VAL A 44 23.83 0.98 -6.78
N ARG A 45 23.56 0.42 -7.97
CA ARG A 45 24.60 -0.21 -8.81
C ARG A 45 25.68 0.77 -9.22
N ARG A 46 25.32 1.98 -9.66
CA ARG A 46 26.29 3.02 -10.04
C ARG A 46 27.18 3.43 -8.88
N LEU A 47 26.62 3.63 -7.67
CA LEU A 47 27.40 4.00 -6.50
C LEU A 47 28.32 2.86 -6.00
N LEU A 48 27.95 1.62 -6.28
CA LEU A 48 28.81 0.45 -6.04
C LEU A 48 29.89 0.25 -7.13
N GLY A 49 29.76 0.95 -8.26
CA GLY A 49 30.69 0.77 -9.40
C GLY A 49 30.49 -0.54 -10.14
N LEU A 50 29.26 -1.11 -10.15
CA LEU A 50 28.94 -2.39 -10.80
C LEU A 50 28.49 -2.22 -12.25
N ASP A 51 28.98 -3.05 -13.13
CA ASP A 51 28.55 -3.12 -14.53
C ASP A 51 27.15 -3.74 -14.65
N PRO A 52 26.40 -3.47 -15.77
CA PRO A 52 25.12 -4.10 -16.03
C PRO A 52 25.19 -5.63 -15.98
N GLY A 53 24.32 -6.24 -15.14
CA GLY A 53 24.28 -7.70 -14.97
C GLY A 53 25.30 -8.29 -14.00
N GLU A 54 26.24 -7.50 -13.49
CA GLU A 54 27.17 -7.94 -12.45
C GLU A 54 26.44 -8.19 -11.13
N ARG A 55 26.81 -9.24 -10.40
CA ARG A 55 26.20 -9.56 -9.11
C ARG A 55 26.63 -8.59 -8.03
N ILE A 56 25.72 -8.26 -7.12
CA ILE A 56 26.06 -7.48 -5.92
C ILE A 56 26.91 -8.37 -5.02
N PRO A 57 28.14 -7.94 -4.63
CA PRO A 57 28.97 -8.71 -3.73
C PRO A 57 28.27 -8.96 -2.39
N GLU A 58 28.41 -10.17 -1.87
CA GLU A 58 27.81 -10.55 -0.57
C GLU A 58 28.29 -9.63 0.54
N GLY A 59 27.36 -9.13 1.35
CA GLY A 59 27.66 -8.21 2.45
C GLY A 59 28.03 -6.78 2.01
N ALA A 60 28.04 -6.46 0.71
CA ALA A 60 28.36 -5.11 0.23
C ALA A 60 27.35 -4.06 0.71
N ILE A 61 26.08 -4.44 0.87
CA ILE A 61 24.98 -3.56 1.29
C ILE A 61 24.41 -4.03 2.61
N ALA A 62 24.63 -3.25 3.66
CA ALA A 62 24.06 -3.55 4.98
C ALA A 62 22.56 -3.25 5.03
N ALA A 63 22.11 -2.15 4.42
CA ALA A 63 20.70 -1.78 4.39
C ALA A 63 20.35 -0.85 3.21
N VAL A 64 19.15 -1.02 2.70
CA VAL A 64 18.48 -0.07 1.78
C VAL A 64 17.18 0.37 2.44
N LYS A 65 16.96 1.68 2.53
CA LYS A 65 15.76 2.32 3.10
C LYS A 65 15.12 3.18 2.01
N MET A 66 13.88 2.90 1.67
CA MET A 66 13.21 3.53 0.52
C MET A 66 11.91 4.23 0.91
N GLY A 67 11.75 5.48 0.45
CA GLY A 67 10.45 6.08 0.20
C GLY A 67 10.01 5.79 -1.23
N THR A 68 8.72 5.61 -1.47
CA THR A 68 8.18 5.37 -2.81
C THR A 68 6.79 5.96 -3.00
N THR A 69 6.56 6.54 -4.17
CA THR A 69 5.24 7.08 -4.56
C THR A 69 4.43 6.09 -5.42
N VAL A 70 4.85 4.83 -5.56
CA VAL A 70 4.18 3.84 -6.39
C VAL A 70 2.71 3.66 -6.01
N ALA A 71 2.40 3.50 -4.72
CA ALA A 71 1.02 3.35 -4.24
C ALA A 71 0.21 4.65 -4.43
N THR A 72 0.80 5.81 -4.12
CA THR A 72 0.16 7.11 -4.32
C THR A 72 -0.19 7.34 -5.79
N ASN A 73 0.76 7.08 -6.69
CA ASN A 73 0.54 7.24 -8.13
C ASN A 73 -0.52 6.24 -8.65
N ALA A 74 -0.45 4.97 -8.22
CA ALA A 74 -1.46 3.98 -8.59
C ALA A 74 -2.88 4.39 -8.13
N LEU A 75 -3.00 5.02 -6.96
CA LEU A 75 -4.28 5.53 -6.46
C LEU A 75 -4.77 6.74 -7.28
N LEU A 76 -3.91 7.72 -7.52
CA LEU A 76 -4.26 8.94 -8.27
C LEU A 76 -4.61 8.66 -9.73
N GLU A 77 -3.86 7.76 -10.36
CA GLU A 77 -4.05 7.36 -11.77
C GLU A 77 -5.09 6.25 -11.95
N ARG A 78 -5.70 5.77 -10.87
CA ARG A 78 -6.68 4.67 -10.90
C ARG A 78 -6.14 3.37 -11.53
N LYS A 79 -4.89 3.02 -11.24
CA LYS A 79 -4.17 1.86 -11.78
C LYS A 79 -3.95 0.74 -10.75
N GLY A 80 -4.87 0.55 -9.81
CA GLY A 80 -4.85 -0.55 -8.84
C GLY A 80 -5.45 -1.85 -9.38
N ALA A 81 -5.53 -2.86 -8.54
CA ALA A 81 -6.13 -4.15 -8.88
C ALA A 81 -7.65 -4.06 -8.95
N ARG A 82 -8.27 -4.81 -9.87
CA ARG A 82 -9.72 -4.95 -9.94
C ARG A 82 -10.22 -5.62 -8.64
N THR A 83 -11.05 -4.91 -7.89
CA THR A 83 -11.37 -5.25 -6.50
C THR A 83 -12.85 -5.54 -6.31
N LEU A 84 -13.17 -6.65 -5.59
CA LEU A 84 -14.49 -6.96 -5.05
C LEU A 84 -14.57 -6.44 -3.61
N LEU A 85 -15.64 -5.74 -3.29
CA LEU A 85 -16.04 -5.49 -1.90
C LEU A 85 -17.03 -6.56 -1.45
N VAL A 86 -16.73 -7.29 -0.38
CA VAL A 86 -17.66 -8.15 0.33
C VAL A 86 -18.09 -7.44 1.61
N ILE A 87 -19.39 -7.23 1.77
CA ILE A 87 -19.96 -6.50 2.90
C ILE A 87 -21.22 -7.22 3.42
N THR A 88 -21.57 -7.05 4.69
CA THR A 88 -22.80 -7.58 5.28
C THR A 88 -24.04 -7.22 4.44
N ARG A 89 -24.94 -8.16 4.20
CA ARG A 89 -26.17 -7.96 3.42
C ARG A 89 -27.00 -6.79 3.95
N GLY A 90 -27.48 -5.93 3.02
CA GLY A 90 -28.19 -4.68 3.28
C GLY A 90 -27.29 -3.47 3.46
N PHE A 91 -25.97 -3.60 3.28
CA PHE A 91 -24.99 -2.50 3.38
C PHE A 91 -24.18 -2.29 2.10
N GLY A 92 -24.62 -2.83 0.96
CA GLY A 92 -23.91 -2.73 -0.32
C GLY A 92 -23.55 -1.31 -0.75
N ASP A 93 -24.39 -0.33 -0.43
CA ASP A 93 -24.18 1.08 -0.74
C ASP A 93 -23.44 1.87 0.35
N LEU A 94 -23.08 1.23 1.48
CA LEU A 94 -22.59 1.94 2.65
C LEU A 94 -21.32 2.75 2.38
N LEU A 95 -20.34 2.17 1.73
CA LEU A 95 -19.07 2.88 1.43
C LEU A 95 -19.28 3.98 0.37
N ARG A 96 -20.22 3.80 -0.55
CA ARG A 96 -20.60 4.85 -1.52
C ARG A 96 -21.29 6.02 -0.85
N ILE A 97 -22.18 5.77 0.12
CA ILE A 97 -22.86 6.80 0.92
C ILE A 97 -21.85 7.48 1.86
N GLY A 98 -20.94 6.71 2.43
CA GLY A 98 -19.89 7.16 3.34
C GLY A 98 -20.47 7.94 4.51
N TYR A 99 -19.95 9.14 4.75
CA TYR A 99 -20.41 10.07 5.77
C TYR A 99 -21.36 11.14 5.24
N GLN A 100 -21.94 10.93 4.06
CA GLN A 100 -22.82 11.88 3.37
C GLN A 100 -22.15 13.24 3.06
N THR A 101 -20.85 13.24 2.93
CA THR A 101 -20.07 14.44 2.56
C THR A 101 -20.40 14.84 1.14
N ARG A 102 -20.76 16.11 0.95
CA ARG A 102 -21.05 16.69 -0.37
C ARG A 102 -19.89 17.58 -0.80
N PRO A 103 -19.33 17.41 -2.02
CA PRO A 103 -18.30 18.32 -2.54
C PRO A 103 -18.77 19.77 -2.62
N GLY A 104 -20.02 19.98 -3.05
CA GLY A 104 -20.71 21.28 -3.03
C GLY A 104 -21.99 21.20 -2.19
N LEU A 105 -22.09 22.02 -1.13
CA LEU A 105 -23.21 21.93 -0.18
C LEU A 105 -24.58 22.18 -0.84
N PHE A 106 -24.63 23.07 -1.84
CA PHE A 106 -25.85 23.49 -2.51
C PHE A 106 -26.04 22.90 -3.90
N ASP A 107 -25.17 21.97 -4.32
CA ASP A 107 -25.29 21.32 -5.61
C ASP A 107 -26.54 20.46 -5.67
N LEU A 108 -27.37 20.67 -6.70
CA LEU A 108 -28.54 19.83 -6.97
C LEU A 108 -28.16 18.43 -7.45
N HIS A 109 -27.00 18.30 -8.08
CA HIS A 109 -26.43 17.03 -8.53
C HIS A 109 -25.15 16.70 -7.74
N VAL A 110 -25.26 15.84 -6.75
CA VAL A 110 -24.10 15.37 -5.98
C VAL A 110 -23.28 14.40 -6.83
N ARG A 111 -22.07 14.82 -7.20
CA ARG A 111 -21.09 13.96 -7.87
C ARG A 111 -20.15 13.38 -6.82
N LEU A 112 -20.30 12.10 -6.53
CA LEU A 112 -19.38 11.38 -5.66
C LEU A 112 -18.18 10.86 -6.47
N PRO A 113 -16.99 10.77 -5.88
CA PRO A 113 -15.88 10.05 -6.50
C PRO A 113 -16.29 8.60 -6.81
N GLU A 114 -15.79 8.06 -7.90
CA GLU A 114 -15.97 6.64 -8.18
C GLU A 114 -15.29 5.79 -7.10
N PRO A 115 -15.93 4.70 -6.63
CA PRO A 115 -15.31 3.79 -5.69
C PRO A 115 -14.07 3.13 -6.30
N LEU A 116 -13.19 2.59 -5.45
CA LEU A 116 -12.02 1.81 -5.91
C LEU A 116 -12.39 0.36 -6.19
N TYR A 117 -13.48 -0.14 -5.61
CA TYR A 117 -14.01 -1.47 -5.92
C TYR A 117 -14.90 -1.41 -7.17
N GLU A 118 -14.83 -2.44 -7.97
CA GLU A 118 -15.59 -2.55 -9.21
C GLU A 118 -16.93 -3.28 -8.99
N ARG A 119 -16.97 -4.21 -8.04
CA ARG A 119 -18.14 -5.03 -7.73
C ARG A 119 -18.37 -5.11 -6.22
N VAL A 120 -19.62 -5.27 -5.83
CA VAL A 120 -20.05 -5.53 -4.44
C VAL A 120 -20.71 -6.89 -4.38
N ALA A 121 -20.35 -7.69 -3.38
CA ALA A 121 -21.08 -8.89 -2.99
C ALA A 121 -21.60 -8.73 -1.55
N GLU A 122 -22.89 -8.88 -1.35
CA GLU A 122 -23.48 -8.81 -0.04
C GLU A 122 -23.45 -10.21 0.62
N ALA A 123 -22.76 -10.33 1.75
CA ALA A 123 -22.66 -11.56 2.52
C ALA A 123 -23.96 -11.81 3.27
N PRO A 124 -24.64 -12.93 3.02
CA PRO A 124 -25.81 -13.34 3.79
C PRO A 124 -25.37 -13.81 5.18
N GLU A 125 -25.26 -12.85 6.10
CA GLU A 125 -24.86 -13.05 7.49
C GLU A 125 -25.32 -11.89 8.36
N ARG A 126 -25.46 -12.10 9.67
CA ARG A 126 -25.68 -11.04 10.63
C ARG A 126 -25.17 -11.43 12.01
N VAL A 127 -24.28 -10.63 12.54
CA VAL A 127 -23.83 -10.69 13.94
C VAL A 127 -24.30 -9.44 14.68
N ALA A 128 -24.88 -9.61 15.87
CA ALA A 128 -25.30 -8.52 16.73
C ALA A 128 -24.12 -7.87 17.45
N ALA A 129 -24.35 -6.70 18.08
CA ALA A 129 -23.31 -5.95 18.80
C ALA A 129 -22.77 -6.67 20.05
N ASP A 130 -23.52 -7.62 20.60
CA ASP A 130 -23.11 -8.48 21.71
C ASP A 130 -22.41 -9.79 21.26
N GLY A 131 -22.35 -10.05 19.93
CA GLY A 131 -21.77 -11.25 19.35
C GLY A 131 -22.76 -12.35 19.04
N THR A 132 -24.05 -12.15 19.34
CA THR A 132 -25.08 -13.12 18.97
C THR A 132 -25.16 -13.25 17.45
N VAL A 133 -25.04 -14.47 16.93
CA VAL A 133 -25.24 -14.75 15.51
C VAL A 133 -26.74 -14.78 15.23
N ILE A 134 -27.26 -13.73 14.62
CA ILE A 134 -28.67 -13.62 14.23
C ILE A 134 -28.92 -14.41 12.95
N GLU A 135 -27.99 -14.32 11.99
CA GLU A 135 -28.01 -15.06 10.74
C GLU A 135 -26.63 -15.69 10.51
N PRO A 136 -26.50 -17.00 10.48
CA PRO A 136 -25.25 -17.67 10.13
C PRO A 136 -24.79 -17.29 8.72
N LEU A 137 -23.49 -17.32 8.51
CA LEU A 137 -22.92 -17.11 7.18
C LEU A 137 -23.37 -18.20 6.21
N ASP A 138 -23.98 -17.83 5.09
CA ASP A 138 -24.22 -18.71 3.96
C ASP A 138 -22.93 -18.86 3.13
N GLU A 139 -22.11 -19.84 3.51
CA GLU A 139 -20.84 -20.13 2.85
C GLU A 139 -21.01 -20.52 1.39
N ALA A 140 -22.09 -21.24 1.05
CA ALA A 140 -22.33 -21.70 -0.31
C ALA A 140 -22.64 -20.51 -1.25
N ALA A 141 -23.50 -19.58 -0.80
CA ALA A 141 -23.77 -18.36 -1.53
C ALA A 141 -22.52 -17.50 -1.70
N MET A 142 -21.68 -17.39 -0.66
CA MET A 142 -20.42 -16.64 -0.74
C MET A 142 -19.40 -17.29 -1.66
N ALA A 143 -19.24 -18.62 -1.60
CA ALA A 143 -18.33 -19.33 -2.51
C ALA A 143 -18.74 -19.13 -3.98
N HIS A 144 -20.02 -19.16 -4.28
CA HIS A 144 -20.55 -18.89 -5.62
C HIS A 144 -20.25 -17.44 -6.07
N ALA A 145 -20.57 -16.45 -5.23
CA ALA A 145 -20.32 -15.03 -5.54
C ALA A 145 -18.82 -14.73 -5.77
N LEU A 146 -17.94 -15.38 -5.00
CA LEU A 146 -16.49 -15.26 -5.15
C LEU A 146 -16.01 -15.91 -6.46
N ALA A 147 -16.53 -17.10 -6.80
CA ALA A 147 -16.19 -17.78 -8.05
C ALA A 147 -16.64 -16.94 -9.27
N ASP A 148 -17.84 -16.37 -9.24
CA ASP A 148 -18.33 -15.48 -10.30
C ASP A 148 -17.44 -14.25 -10.47
N ALA A 149 -17.11 -13.57 -9.37
CA ALA A 149 -16.23 -12.42 -9.42
C ALA A 149 -14.84 -12.77 -9.99
N ARG A 150 -14.32 -13.95 -9.62
CA ARG A 150 -13.05 -14.44 -10.15
C ARG A 150 -13.12 -14.72 -11.65
N ALA A 151 -14.22 -15.29 -12.13
CA ALA A 151 -14.45 -15.53 -13.56
C ALA A 151 -14.57 -14.24 -14.37
N GLU A 152 -15.06 -13.15 -13.79
CA GLU A 152 -15.10 -11.80 -14.38
C GLU A 152 -13.72 -11.11 -14.39
N GLY A 153 -12.68 -11.75 -13.83
CA GLY A 153 -11.32 -11.21 -13.80
C GLY A 153 -11.04 -10.25 -12.63
N ILE A 154 -11.85 -10.29 -11.58
CA ILE A 154 -11.52 -9.59 -10.32
C ILE A 154 -10.27 -10.25 -9.71
N GLU A 155 -9.35 -9.43 -9.22
CA GLU A 155 -8.02 -9.86 -8.76
C GLU A 155 -7.86 -9.83 -7.25
N ALA A 156 -8.60 -8.92 -6.59
CA ALA A 156 -8.48 -8.65 -5.16
C ALA A 156 -9.85 -8.63 -4.47
N VAL A 157 -9.88 -9.00 -3.19
CA VAL A 157 -11.09 -8.99 -2.36
C VAL A 157 -10.85 -8.19 -1.09
N ALA A 158 -11.74 -7.25 -0.81
CA ALA A 158 -11.83 -6.57 0.49
C ALA A 158 -13.07 -7.08 1.21
N VAL A 159 -12.94 -7.56 2.44
CA VAL A 159 -14.05 -8.06 3.27
C VAL A 159 -14.24 -7.12 4.44
N ALA A 160 -15.44 -6.55 4.58
CA ALA A 160 -15.78 -5.63 5.66
C ALA A 160 -17.19 -5.93 6.20
N LEU A 161 -17.27 -6.70 7.28
CA LEU A 161 -18.56 -7.09 7.87
C LEU A 161 -18.92 -6.21 9.06
N MET A 162 -20.23 -6.06 9.30
CA MET A 162 -20.72 -5.38 10.50
C MET A 162 -20.21 -6.11 11.74
N HIS A 163 -19.69 -5.37 12.71
CA HIS A 163 -19.08 -5.89 13.93
C HIS A 163 -17.85 -6.80 13.74
N GLY A 164 -17.33 -6.98 12.51
CA GLY A 164 -16.13 -7.77 12.21
C GLY A 164 -14.88 -7.34 12.99
N HIS A 165 -14.80 -6.06 13.42
CA HIS A 165 -13.72 -5.57 14.30
C HIS A 165 -13.64 -6.27 15.67
N ARG A 166 -14.73 -6.89 16.11
CA ARG A 166 -14.84 -7.57 17.41
C ARG A 166 -15.17 -9.06 17.26
N PHE A 167 -15.94 -9.41 16.24
CA PHE A 167 -16.40 -10.77 15.97
C PHE A 167 -16.01 -11.12 14.54
N SER A 168 -14.77 -11.59 14.36
CA SER A 168 -14.12 -11.72 13.05
C SER A 168 -14.34 -13.07 12.35
N ASP A 169 -15.03 -14.02 12.97
CA ASP A 169 -15.12 -15.39 12.46
C ASP A 169 -15.72 -15.46 11.05
N HIS A 170 -16.78 -14.70 10.76
CA HIS A 170 -17.37 -14.65 9.43
C HIS A 170 -16.44 -14.00 8.40
N GLU A 171 -15.73 -12.90 8.76
CA GLU A 171 -14.72 -12.31 7.87
C GLU A 171 -13.58 -13.30 7.57
N ALA A 172 -13.07 -13.97 8.60
CA ALA A 172 -12.00 -14.95 8.46
C ALA A 172 -12.44 -16.13 7.55
N ARG A 173 -13.70 -16.61 7.72
CA ARG A 173 -14.23 -17.68 6.88
C ARG A 173 -14.41 -17.24 5.42
N ILE A 174 -14.94 -16.05 5.16
CA ILE A 174 -15.02 -15.49 3.80
C ILE A 174 -13.60 -15.31 3.20
N GLY A 175 -12.65 -14.89 4.01
CA GLY A 175 -11.24 -14.80 3.60
C GLY A 175 -10.66 -16.13 3.17
N ALA A 176 -10.98 -17.22 3.87
CA ALA A 176 -10.59 -18.58 3.48
C ALA A 176 -11.22 -18.98 2.15
N LEU A 177 -12.54 -18.78 1.99
CA LEU A 177 -13.26 -19.05 0.75
C LEU A 177 -12.70 -18.26 -0.44
N ALA A 178 -12.32 -16.99 -0.23
CA ALA A 178 -11.70 -16.18 -1.27
C ALA A 178 -10.33 -16.73 -1.70
N ARG A 179 -9.51 -17.19 -0.75
CA ARG A 179 -8.22 -17.83 -1.07
C ARG A 179 -8.42 -19.15 -1.80
N GLU A 180 -9.40 -19.97 -1.38
CA GLU A 180 -9.81 -21.21 -2.06
C GLU A 180 -10.30 -20.96 -3.50
N ALA A 181 -10.99 -19.84 -3.74
CA ALA A 181 -11.40 -19.38 -5.08
C ALA A 181 -10.24 -18.84 -5.93
N GLY A 182 -9.00 -18.77 -5.40
CA GLY A 182 -7.79 -18.39 -6.12
C GLY A 182 -7.54 -16.86 -6.18
N PHE A 183 -8.09 -16.08 -5.26
CA PHE A 183 -7.72 -14.68 -5.14
C PHE A 183 -6.31 -14.54 -4.53
N GLY A 184 -5.42 -13.82 -5.23
CA GLY A 184 -4.05 -13.56 -4.78
C GLY A 184 -3.94 -12.46 -3.71
N GLN A 185 -4.96 -11.59 -3.62
CA GLN A 185 -5.07 -10.55 -2.61
C GLN A 185 -6.43 -10.64 -1.92
N VAL A 186 -6.40 -10.85 -0.60
CA VAL A 186 -7.57 -10.87 0.26
C VAL A 186 -7.26 -10.01 1.49
N THR A 187 -7.98 -8.92 1.63
CA THR A 187 -7.84 -8.01 2.77
C THR A 187 -9.07 -8.12 3.67
N LEU A 188 -8.86 -8.50 4.91
CA LEU A 188 -9.89 -8.57 5.95
C LEU A 188 -9.87 -7.28 6.76
N SER A 189 -11.03 -6.65 6.91
CA SER A 189 -11.11 -5.32 7.51
C SER A 189 -10.66 -5.29 8.97
N HIS A 190 -10.88 -6.36 9.73
CA HIS A 190 -10.43 -6.47 11.12
C HIS A 190 -8.90 -6.59 11.26
N GLU A 191 -8.22 -7.12 10.25
CA GLU A 191 -6.74 -7.18 10.21
C GLU A 191 -6.16 -5.87 9.70
N ALA A 192 -6.79 -5.28 8.66
CA ALA A 192 -6.29 -4.06 8.04
C ALA A 192 -6.46 -2.82 8.94
N SER A 193 -7.59 -2.72 9.64
CA SER A 193 -7.92 -1.57 10.49
C SER A 193 -8.96 -1.98 11.54
N PRO A 194 -8.58 -2.48 12.71
CA PRO A 194 -9.50 -3.01 13.74
C PRO A 194 -10.32 -1.91 14.44
N LEU A 195 -10.88 -0.98 13.66
CA LEU A 195 -11.69 0.14 14.17
C LEU A 195 -13.17 -0.19 14.15
N THR A 196 -13.92 0.40 15.11
CA THR A 196 -15.38 0.17 15.26
C THR A 196 -16.18 0.65 14.04
N ARG A 197 -15.78 1.74 13.40
CA ARG A 197 -16.53 2.40 12.33
C ARG A 197 -16.42 1.60 11.03
N LEU A 198 -17.52 1.01 10.60
CA LEU A 198 -17.55 0.13 9.41
C LEU A 198 -17.13 0.87 8.12
N VAL A 199 -17.53 2.14 7.92
CA VAL A 199 -17.13 2.92 6.74
C VAL A 199 -15.62 3.07 6.68
N ALA A 200 -14.99 3.65 7.71
CA ALA A 200 -13.54 3.87 7.71
C ALA A 200 -12.74 2.55 7.61
N ARG A 201 -13.22 1.49 8.27
CA ARG A 201 -12.61 0.17 8.22
C ARG A 201 -12.74 -0.47 6.83
N GLY A 202 -13.91 -0.33 6.22
CA GLY A 202 -14.17 -0.80 4.85
C GLY A 202 -13.34 -0.04 3.81
N ASP A 203 -13.28 1.29 3.91
CA ASP A 203 -12.44 2.11 3.03
C ASP A 203 -10.96 1.70 3.11
N THR A 204 -10.44 1.48 4.33
CA THR A 204 -9.07 1.02 4.52
C THR A 204 -8.84 -0.36 3.89
N ALA A 205 -9.78 -1.30 4.07
CA ALA A 205 -9.68 -2.62 3.48
C ALA A 205 -9.73 -2.58 1.95
N VAL A 206 -10.60 -1.74 1.37
CA VAL A 206 -10.69 -1.54 -0.08
C VAL A 206 -9.41 -0.96 -0.64
N VAL A 207 -8.88 0.09 -0.02
CA VAL A 207 -7.63 0.73 -0.44
C VAL A 207 -6.47 -0.25 -0.39
N ASP A 208 -6.37 -1.03 0.68
CA ASP A 208 -5.34 -2.04 0.82
C ASP A 208 -5.45 -3.14 -0.24
N ALA A 209 -6.65 -3.70 -0.46
CA ALA A 209 -6.90 -4.70 -1.49
C ALA A 209 -6.55 -4.17 -2.89
N TYR A 210 -6.87 -2.91 -3.16
CA TYR A 210 -6.63 -2.24 -4.44
C TYR A 210 -5.14 -2.00 -4.72
N LEU A 211 -4.37 -1.57 -3.72
CA LEU A 211 -2.98 -1.13 -3.88
C LEU A 211 -1.94 -2.22 -3.64
N SER A 212 -2.19 -3.15 -2.72
CA SER A 212 -1.21 -4.16 -2.32
C SER A 212 -0.67 -5.02 -3.47
N PRO A 213 -1.46 -5.44 -4.47
CA PRO A 213 -0.92 -6.19 -5.60
C PRO A 213 0.10 -5.41 -6.44
N VAL A 214 -0.14 -4.11 -6.65
CA VAL A 214 0.78 -3.23 -7.40
C VAL A 214 2.05 -3.00 -6.59
N LEU A 215 1.89 -2.69 -5.31
CA LEU A 215 3.01 -2.45 -4.40
C LEU A 215 3.91 -3.67 -4.24
N ARG A 216 3.33 -4.85 -3.99
CA ARG A 216 4.08 -6.11 -3.85
C ARG A 216 4.85 -6.50 -5.11
N ARG A 217 4.31 -6.18 -6.28
CA ARG A 217 5.03 -6.39 -7.56
C ARG A 217 6.27 -5.53 -7.62
N TYR A 218 6.15 -4.25 -7.29
CA TYR A 218 7.27 -3.32 -7.23
C TYR A 218 8.32 -3.74 -6.18
N VAL A 219 7.88 -4.02 -4.96
CA VAL A 219 8.77 -4.48 -3.87
C VAL A 219 9.55 -5.72 -4.27
N ARG A 220 8.89 -6.71 -4.88
CA ARG A 220 9.55 -7.93 -5.38
C ARG A 220 10.56 -7.62 -6.47
N GLN A 221 10.22 -6.78 -7.44
CA GLN A 221 11.15 -6.36 -8.50
C GLN A 221 12.42 -5.75 -7.92
N VAL A 222 12.29 -4.83 -6.96
CA VAL A 222 13.44 -4.21 -6.29
C VAL A 222 14.22 -5.24 -5.46
N ALA A 223 13.53 -6.08 -4.69
CA ALA A 223 14.16 -7.11 -3.86
C ALA A 223 14.97 -8.11 -4.70
N ASP A 224 14.41 -8.58 -5.82
CA ASP A 224 15.09 -9.50 -6.73
C ASP A 224 16.31 -8.85 -7.40
N ALA A 225 16.17 -7.60 -7.86
CA ALA A 225 17.23 -6.86 -8.53
C ALA A 225 18.40 -6.48 -7.59
N LEU A 226 18.09 -6.27 -6.31
CA LEU A 226 19.09 -6.03 -5.25
C LEU A 226 19.56 -7.33 -4.56
N GLU A 227 19.14 -8.48 -5.04
CA GLU A 227 19.47 -9.80 -4.49
C GLU A 227 19.18 -9.91 -2.97
N ALA A 228 18.10 -9.25 -2.50
CA ALA A 228 17.66 -9.33 -1.12
C ALA A 228 17.31 -10.79 -0.74
N GLY A 229 17.77 -11.24 0.42
CA GLY A 229 17.64 -12.64 0.84
C GLY A 229 18.60 -13.63 0.15
N ARG A 230 19.43 -13.16 -0.80
CA ARG A 230 20.47 -13.97 -1.47
C ARG A 230 21.90 -13.46 -1.15
N GLY A 231 22.03 -12.62 -0.14
CA GLY A 231 23.31 -12.06 0.31
C GLY A 231 23.66 -10.69 -0.27
N GLY A 232 22.93 -10.18 -1.27
CA GLY A 232 23.20 -8.87 -1.88
C GLY A 232 22.88 -7.71 -0.92
N VAL A 233 21.71 -7.74 -0.28
CA VAL A 233 21.25 -6.73 0.69
C VAL A 233 20.92 -7.39 2.02
N GLY A 234 21.47 -6.86 3.11
CA GLY A 234 21.21 -7.33 4.48
C GLY A 234 19.81 -6.99 4.97
N ALA A 235 19.31 -5.76 4.72
CA ALA A 235 17.97 -5.33 5.06
C ALA A 235 17.39 -4.41 3.98
N LEU A 236 16.20 -4.73 3.49
CA LEU A 236 15.42 -3.86 2.59
C LEU A 236 14.19 -3.36 3.33
N MET A 237 14.10 -2.06 3.53
CA MET A 237 13.03 -1.43 4.31
C MET A 237 12.33 -0.34 3.52
N PHE A 238 11.03 -0.19 3.76
CA PHE A 238 10.21 0.84 3.14
C PHE A 238 9.61 1.79 4.17
N MET A 239 9.52 3.07 3.79
CA MET A 239 8.87 4.11 4.58
C MET A 239 7.36 3.91 4.54
N GLN A 240 6.74 3.93 5.72
CA GLN A 240 5.29 3.91 5.87
C GLN A 240 4.70 5.30 5.99
N SER A 241 3.40 5.43 5.75
CA SER A 241 2.60 6.66 5.96
C SER A 241 2.63 7.15 7.42
N SER A 242 2.98 6.28 8.36
CA SER A 242 3.20 6.61 9.78
C SER A 242 4.53 7.33 10.07
N GLY A 243 5.44 7.38 9.07
CA GLY A 243 6.81 7.90 9.24
C GLY A 243 7.79 6.86 9.79
N GLY A 244 7.35 5.62 10.03
CA GLY A 244 8.21 4.49 10.39
C GLY A 244 8.77 3.77 9.16
N LEU A 245 9.78 2.93 9.40
CA LEU A 245 10.30 1.98 8.40
C LEU A 245 9.79 0.58 8.74
N THR A 246 9.40 -0.17 7.72
CA THR A 246 9.05 -1.58 7.83
C THR A 246 9.88 -2.43 6.89
N ASP A 247 10.03 -3.72 7.21
CA ASP A 247 10.65 -4.68 6.30
C ASP A 247 9.84 -4.80 4.99
N ALA A 248 10.53 -5.02 3.88
CA ALA A 248 9.92 -5.16 2.56
C ALA A 248 8.80 -6.22 2.51
N THR A 249 8.92 -7.29 3.30
CA THR A 249 7.94 -8.39 3.35
C THR A 249 6.64 -8.03 4.09
N LEU A 250 6.67 -6.97 4.90
CA LEU A 250 5.54 -6.50 5.72
C LEU A 250 4.91 -5.20 5.19
N PHE A 251 5.39 -4.72 4.03
CA PHE A 251 4.93 -3.45 3.47
C PHE A 251 3.65 -3.63 2.66
N GLU A 252 2.54 -3.07 3.16
CA GLU A 252 1.19 -3.22 2.60
C GLU A 252 0.67 -1.94 1.96
N GLY A 253 -0.32 -2.06 1.07
CA GLY A 253 -0.86 -0.95 0.29
C GLY A 253 -1.39 0.20 1.15
N ARG A 254 -2.10 -0.10 2.25
CA ARG A 254 -2.63 0.88 3.20
C ARG A 254 -1.54 1.73 3.87
N ASP A 255 -0.35 1.16 4.04
CA ASP A 255 0.77 1.82 4.72
C ASP A 255 1.61 2.71 3.80
N ALA A 256 1.40 2.60 2.48
CA ALA A 256 2.28 3.20 1.47
C ALA A 256 1.79 4.53 0.89
N ILE A 257 0.52 4.90 1.10
CA ILE A 257 -0.16 6.00 0.37
C ILE A 257 0.52 7.36 0.58
N LEU A 258 0.94 7.66 1.81
CA LEU A 258 1.55 8.93 2.21
C LEU A 258 3.00 8.76 2.67
N SER A 259 3.71 7.72 2.21
CA SER A 259 5.07 7.42 2.64
C SER A 259 6.08 8.52 2.29
N GLY A 260 5.97 9.14 1.11
CA GLY A 260 6.79 10.27 0.71
C GLY A 260 6.61 11.48 1.63
N PRO A 261 5.39 12.05 1.75
CA PRO A 261 5.11 13.13 2.69
C PRO A 261 5.49 12.82 4.14
N ALA A 262 5.27 11.60 4.61
CA ALA A 262 5.66 11.18 5.96
C ALA A 262 7.17 11.22 6.17
N GLY A 263 7.94 10.74 5.18
CA GLY A 263 9.40 10.86 5.18
C GLY A 263 9.87 12.32 5.20
N GLY A 264 9.21 13.19 4.43
CA GLY A 264 9.45 14.63 4.41
C GLY A 264 9.22 15.27 5.78
N VAL A 265 8.13 14.94 6.47
CA VAL A 265 7.84 15.42 7.83
C VAL A 265 8.92 14.97 8.82
N VAL A 266 9.31 13.69 8.79
CA VAL A 266 10.40 13.16 9.64
C VAL A 266 11.71 13.92 9.37
N GLY A 267 12.04 14.14 8.11
CA GLY A 267 13.23 14.90 7.70
C GLY A 267 13.19 16.35 8.20
N ALA A 268 12.06 17.05 8.01
CA ALA A 268 11.87 18.42 8.46
C ALA A 268 12.05 18.56 9.99
N VAL A 269 11.39 17.68 10.76
CA VAL A 269 11.49 17.67 12.24
C VAL A 269 12.93 17.42 12.70
N ARG A 270 13.64 16.47 12.08
CA ARG A 270 15.04 16.18 12.44
C ARG A 270 15.98 17.31 12.10
N SER A 271 15.82 17.93 10.93
CA SER A 271 16.65 19.07 10.49
C SER A 271 16.41 20.30 11.35
N ALA A 272 15.15 20.60 11.67
CA ALA A 272 14.78 21.70 12.56
C ALA A 272 15.35 21.52 13.96
N GLY A 273 15.21 20.33 14.55
CA GLY A 273 15.79 20.03 15.86
C GLY A 273 17.32 20.15 15.89
N ALA A 274 18.02 19.76 14.81
CA ALA A 274 19.46 19.97 14.69
C ALA A 274 19.85 21.46 14.57
N ALA A 275 18.95 22.29 14.04
CA ALA A 275 19.14 23.75 13.96
C ALA A 275 18.66 24.49 15.25
N GLY A 276 18.06 23.77 16.21
CA GLY A 276 17.52 24.36 17.44
C GLY A 276 16.14 25.02 17.26
N GLU A 277 15.42 24.69 16.18
CA GLU A 277 14.10 25.27 15.88
C GLU A 277 12.97 24.34 16.33
N ASP A 278 12.06 24.86 17.18
CA ASP A 278 10.95 24.13 17.74
C ASP A 278 9.66 24.18 16.88
N ARG A 279 9.58 25.16 15.96
CA ARG A 279 8.41 25.39 15.11
C ARG A 279 8.84 25.61 13.68
N VAL A 280 8.40 24.72 12.81
CA VAL A 280 8.72 24.76 11.38
C VAL A 280 7.52 24.45 10.53
N ILE A 281 7.51 24.97 9.33
CA ILE A 281 6.57 24.59 8.27
C ILE A 281 7.39 23.89 7.19
N GLY A 282 7.06 22.63 6.92
CA GLY A 282 7.58 21.90 5.78
C GLY A 282 6.79 22.29 4.52
N PHE A 283 7.48 22.72 3.48
CA PHE A 283 6.88 22.97 2.16
C PHE A 283 7.66 22.17 1.12
N ASP A 284 7.00 21.19 0.52
CA ASP A 284 7.57 20.32 -0.50
C ASP A 284 6.75 20.43 -1.78
N MET A 285 7.40 20.80 -2.88
CA MET A 285 6.80 20.89 -4.20
C MET A 285 7.62 20.09 -5.19
N GLY A 286 7.09 18.94 -5.57
CA GLY A 286 7.68 18.08 -6.60
C GLY A 286 7.04 18.29 -7.98
N GLY A 287 7.40 17.45 -8.93
CA GLY A 287 6.84 17.47 -10.29
C GLY A 287 5.40 16.91 -10.38
N THR A 288 4.93 16.20 -9.36
CA THR A 288 3.64 15.49 -9.38
C THR A 288 2.68 15.99 -8.30
N SER A 289 3.18 16.42 -7.16
CA SER A 289 2.38 16.85 -5.99
C SER A 289 3.08 17.94 -5.18
N THR A 290 2.28 18.68 -4.41
CA THR A 290 2.77 19.68 -3.46
C THR A 290 2.25 19.35 -2.09
#